data_82cc7d8e1af3264d3801ca41e8c7b7f2
#
_entry.id   82cc7d8e1af3264d3801ca41e8c7b7f2
#
_cell.length_a   1.000
_cell.length_b   1.000
_cell.length_c   1.000
_cell.angle_alpha   90.00
_cell.angle_beta   90.00
_cell.angle_gamma   90.00
#
_symmetry.space_group_name_H-M   'P 1'
#
loop_
_entity.id
_entity.type
_entity.pdbx_description
1 polymer ?
#
loop_
_entity_poly.entity_id
_entity_poly.type
_entity_poly.pdbx_seq_one_letter_code
_entity_poly.pdbx_strand_id
1 'polypeptide(L)'
;MDNAQTPVREATVSRDTLETQITVSVCLDGTGKAEFDTGLPFLEHMLDQIARHGMVDLNIKANGDLHIDAHHTVEDIGITLGQALAKAVGDRRGILRYGHAYVPLDEALSRVVVDFSGRPSLHYDVPFTRASVGDLSLIHI
;
A
#
# COMPACT_ATOMS: atom_id res chain seq x y z
N MET A 1 -7.20 -38.25 4.42
CA MET A 1 -6.18 -37.18 4.21
C MET A 1 -6.93 -35.88 4.28
N ASP A 2 -6.85 -35.21 5.43
CA ASP A 2 -7.50 -33.92 5.62
C ASP A 2 -6.82 -32.92 4.71
N ASN A 3 -7.57 -32.47 3.73
CA ASN A 3 -7.18 -31.37 2.85
C ASN A 3 -7.37 -30.06 3.65
N ALA A 4 -6.49 -29.80 4.62
CA ALA A 4 -6.50 -28.57 5.35
C ALA A 4 -6.20 -27.45 4.34
N GLN A 5 -7.25 -26.79 3.88
CA GLN A 5 -7.14 -25.64 2.99
C GLN A 5 -6.33 -24.57 3.73
N THR A 6 -5.21 -24.16 3.17
CA THR A 6 -4.40 -23.07 3.74
C THR A 6 -5.31 -21.85 3.91
N PRO A 7 -5.40 -21.25 5.10
CA PRO A 7 -6.25 -20.09 5.31
C PRO A 7 -5.82 -18.95 4.41
N VAL A 8 -6.80 -18.29 3.79
CA VAL A 8 -6.57 -17.12 2.94
C VAL A 8 -5.95 -15.99 3.79
N ARG A 9 -4.90 -15.38 3.28
CA ARG A 9 -4.20 -14.28 3.95
C ARG A 9 -4.89 -12.97 3.61
N GLU A 10 -5.85 -12.60 4.41
CA GLU A 10 -6.64 -11.38 4.22
C GLU A 10 -6.82 -10.62 5.53
N ALA A 11 -7.01 -9.31 5.42
CA ALA A 11 -7.29 -8.46 6.56
C ALA A 11 -8.02 -7.20 6.14
N THR A 12 -8.87 -6.70 7.05
CA THR A 12 -9.46 -5.37 6.97
C THR A 12 -9.06 -4.60 8.21
N VAL A 13 -8.66 -3.35 8.00
CA VAL A 13 -8.31 -2.38 9.05
C VAL A 13 -9.03 -1.08 8.76
N SER A 14 -9.60 -0.48 9.80
CA SER A 14 -10.15 0.88 9.76
C SER A 14 -9.37 1.77 10.72
N ARG A 15 -9.20 3.03 10.32
CA ARG A 15 -8.56 4.09 11.08
C ARG A 15 -9.40 5.35 10.95
N ASP A 16 -9.85 5.86 12.09
CA ASP A 16 -10.62 7.10 12.19
C ASP A 16 -9.84 8.10 13.03
N THR A 17 -9.63 9.28 12.48
CA THR A 17 -9.03 10.44 13.15
C THR A 17 -9.98 11.63 13.10
N LEU A 18 -9.55 12.80 13.52
CA LEU A 18 -10.34 14.03 13.36
C LEU A 18 -10.36 14.51 11.89
N GLU A 19 -9.33 14.15 11.12
CA GLU A 19 -9.12 14.57 9.74
C GLU A 19 -9.55 13.54 8.70
N THR A 20 -9.53 12.25 9.06
CA THR A 20 -9.73 11.17 8.07
C THR A 20 -10.56 10.00 8.63
N GLN A 21 -11.25 9.30 7.73
CA GLN A 21 -11.90 8.00 7.96
C GLN A 21 -11.44 7.06 6.86
N ILE A 22 -10.62 6.08 7.21
CA ILE A 22 -9.98 5.18 6.27
C ILE A 22 -10.38 3.75 6.55
N THR A 23 -10.72 2.99 5.52
CA THR A 23 -10.88 1.54 5.59
C THR A 23 -10.10 0.89 4.46
N VAL A 24 -9.22 -0.05 4.81
CA VAL A 24 -8.42 -0.82 3.87
C VAL A 24 -8.69 -2.30 4.07
N SER A 25 -9.04 -2.98 2.99
CA SER A 25 -9.10 -4.44 2.91
C SER A 25 -8.04 -4.95 1.94
N VAL A 26 -7.29 -5.95 2.35
CA VAL A 26 -6.25 -6.60 1.54
C VAL A 26 -6.44 -8.10 1.55
N CYS A 27 -6.26 -8.75 0.39
CA CYS A 27 -6.10 -10.20 0.25
C CYS A 27 -4.80 -10.48 -0.49
N LEU A 28 -3.83 -11.11 0.19
CA LEU A 28 -2.51 -11.43 -0.38
C LEU A 28 -2.58 -12.64 -1.34
N ASP A 29 -3.62 -13.45 -1.22
CA ASP A 29 -3.90 -14.59 -2.10
C ASP A 29 -4.96 -14.22 -3.14
N GLY A 30 -4.93 -12.95 -3.58
CA GLY A 30 -5.88 -12.35 -4.50
C GLY A 30 -5.61 -12.63 -5.96
N THR A 31 -6.32 -11.90 -6.81
CA THR A 31 -6.25 -11.99 -8.28
C THR A 31 -5.89 -10.66 -8.95
N GLY A 32 -5.50 -9.65 -8.18
CA GLY A 32 -5.18 -8.31 -8.66
C GLY A 32 -6.40 -7.41 -8.85
N LYS A 33 -7.49 -7.70 -8.12
CA LYS A 33 -8.69 -6.83 -8.14
C LYS A 33 -8.49 -5.64 -7.23
N ALA A 34 -8.91 -4.47 -7.72
CA ALA A 34 -8.82 -3.25 -6.95
C ALA A 34 -10.13 -2.46 -7.01
N GLU A 35 -10.50 -1.86 -5.87
CA GLU A 35 -11.61 -0.93 -5.75
C GLU A 35 -11.18 0.22 -4.86
N PHE A 36 -11.24 1.44 -5.38
CA PHE A 36 -10.77 2.63 -4.69
C PHE A 36 -11.85 3.72 -4.67
N ASP A 37 -11.99 4.37 -3.53
CA ASP A 37 -12.81 5.55 -3.31
C ASP A 37 -12.08 6.44 -2.32
N THR A 38 -11.10 7.20 -2.82
CA THR A 38 -10.21 8.03 -1.98
C THR A 38 -10.28 9.51 -2.29
N GLY A 39 -10.88 9.87 -3.43
CA GLY A 39 -10.85 11.24 -3.95
C GLY A 39 -9.49 11.68 -4.50
N LEU A 40 -8.53 10.77 -4.65
CA LEU A 40 -7.17 11.03 -5.13
C LEU A 40 -6.84 10.16 -6.36
N PRO A 41 -7.30 10.49 -7.57
CA PRO A 41 -7.22 9.62 -8.74
C PRO A 41 -5.80 9.15 -9.09
N PHE A 42 -4.80 10.02 -8.89
CA PHE A 42 -3.41 9.62 -9.16
C PHE A 42 -2.88 8.59 -8.15
N LEU A 43 -3.21 8.74 -6.86
CA LEU A 43 -2.87 7.74 -5.85
C LEU A 43 -3.56 6.41 -6.14
N GLU A 44 -4.85 6.43 -6.48
CA GLU A 44 -5.62 5.24 -6.84
C GLU A 44 -4.97 4.50 -8.02
N HIS A 45 -4.53 5.25 -9.05
CA HIS A 45 -3.81 4.68 -10.18
C HIS A 45 -2.50 4.00 -9.75
N MET A 46 -1.74 4.59 -8.83
CA MET A 46 -0.50 3.99 -8.31
C MET A 46 -0.78 2.75 -7.47
N LEU A 47 -1.80 2.77 -6.63
CA LEU A 47 -2.21 1.62 -5.82
C LEU A 47 -2.75 0.46 -6.68
N ASP A 48 -3.45 0.78 -7.80
CA ASP A 48 -3.89 -0.23 -8.78
C ASP A 48 -2.70 -0.98 -9.40
N GLN A 49 -1.56 -0.30 -9.61
CA GLN A 49 -0.35 -0.99 -10.09
C GLN A 49 0.15 -2.02 -9.06
N ILE A 50 0.09 -1.69 -7.77
CA ILE A 50 0.46 -2.64 -6.70
C ILE A 50 -0.48 -3.85 -6.72
N ALA A 51 -1.79 -3.61 -6.76
CA ALA A 51 -2.79 -4.68 -6.81
C ALA A 51 -2.59 -5.58 -8.03
N ARG A 52 -2.57 -4.98 -9.20
CA ARG A 52 -2.52 -5.67 -10.49
C ARG A 52 -1.24 -6.46 -10.70
N HIS A 53 -0.08 -5.87 -10.44
CA HIS A 53 1.21 -6.51 -10.65
C HIS A 53 1.62 -7.42 -9.50
N GLY A 54 1.16 -7.13 -8.27
CA GLY A 54 1.36 -7.96 -7.09
C GLY A 54 0.39 -9.12 -6.98
N MET A 55 -0.66 -9.18 -7.82
CA MET A 55 -1.76 -10.14 -7.71
C MET A 55 -2.44 -10.12 -6.33
N VAL A 56 -2.50 -8.94 -5.71
CA VAL A 56 -3.10 -8.68 -4.40
C VAL A 56 -4.44 -8.01 -4.63
N ASP A 57 -5.50 -8.46 -3.97
CA ASP A 57 -6.75 -7.71 -4.02
C ASP A 57 -6.72 -6.59 -2.99
N LEU A 58 -7.07 -5.37 -3.42
CA LEU A 58 -7.11 -4.16 -2.59
C LEU A 58 -8.47 -3.48 -2.69
N ASN A 59 -9.05 -3.15 -1.54
CA ASN A 59 -10.20 -2.25 -1.47
C ASN A 59 -9.87 -1.14 -0.46
N ILE A 60 -9.92 0.12 -0.90
CA ILE A 60 -9.58 1.27 -0.07
C ILE A 60 -10.68 2.32 -0.19
N LYS A 61 -11.27 2.66 0.95
CA LYS A 61 -12.19 3.78 1.10
C LYS A 61 -11.57 4.80 2.03
N ALA A 62 -11.56 6.04 1.60
CA ALA A 62 -11.01 7.15 2.35
C ALA A 62 -11.91 8.39 2.23
N ASN A 63 -12.25 8.96 3.35
CA ASN A 63 -12.87 10.26 3.45
C ASN A 63 -11.96 11.14 4.32
N GLY A 64 -11.31 12.11 3.72
CA GLY A 64 -10.36 12.99 4.39
C GLY A 64 -10.61 14.46 4.09
N ASP A 65 -9.84 15.31 4.72
CA ASP A 65 -9.89 16.77 4.64
C ASP A 65 -9.23 17.33 3.37
N LEU A 66 -9.52 16.73 2.21
CA LEU A 66 -8.95 17.09 0.91
C LEU A 66 -9.15 18.58 0.51
N HIS A 67 -10.06 19.28 1.19
CA HIS A 67 -10.25 20.71 1.02
C HIS A 67 -9.07 21.53 1.60
N ILE A 68 -8.24 20.94 2.45
CA ILE A 68 -7.00 21.50 2.96
C ILE A 68 -5.86 21.10 2.01
N ASP A 69 -5.52 19.82 1.99
CA ASP A 69 -4.62 19.19 1.04
C ASP A 69 -4.76 17.66 1.07
N ALA A 70 -3.90 16.92 0.34
CA ALA A 70 -3.93 15.47 0.30
C ALA A 70 -3.11 14.80 1.42
N HIS A 71 -2.36 15.56 2.24
CA HIS A 71 -1.36 15.04 3.17
C HIS A 71 -1.92 14.01 4.14
N HIS A 72 -2.91 14.42 4.97
CA HIS A 72 -3.49 13.54 5.98
C HIS A 72 -4.11 12.28 5.38
N THR A 73 -4.81 12.43 4.25
CA THR A 73 -5.46 11.31 3.56
C THR A 73 -4.44 10.30 3.04
N VAL A 74 -3.36 10.76 2.39
CA VAL A 74 -2.30 9.88 1.86
C VAL A 74 -1.55 9.20 2.98
N GLU A 75 -1.17 9.93 4.03
CA GLU A 75 -0.48 9.39 5.20
C GLU A 75 -1.31 8.29 5.87
N ASP A 76 -2.57 8.57 6.18
CA ASP A 76 -3.44 7.63 6.87
C ASP A 76 -3.82 6.40 6.01
N ILE A 77 -3.94 6.55 4.68
CA ILE A 77 -4.03 5.41 3.76
C ILE A 77 -2.77 4.54 3.87
N GLY A 78 -1.59 5.15 3.84
CA GLY A 78 -0.31 4.44 3.95
C GLY A 78 -0.16 3.67 5.27
N ILE A 79 -0.49 4.31 6.39
CA ILE A 79 -0.49 3.70 7.73
C ILE A 79 -1.46 2.51 7.78
N THR A 80 -2.70 2.72 7.32
CA THR A 80 -3.76 1.70 7.39
C THR A 80 -3.46 0.52 6.47
N LEU A 81 -2.93 0.78 5.26
CA LEU A 81 -2.49 -0.26 4.33
C LEU A 81 -1.35 -1.08 4.93
N GLY A 82 -0.34 -0.44 5.53
CA GLY A 82 0.75 -1.12 6.21
C GLY A 82 0.27 -2.02 7.34
N GLN A 83 -0.70 -1.56 8.14
CA GLN A 83 -1.33 -2.35 9.20
C GLN A 83 -2.13 -3.53 8.65
N ALA A 84 -2.89 -3.34 7.56
CA ALA A 84 -3.64 -4.40 6.91
C ALA A 84 -2.72 -5.48 6.33
N LEU A 85 -1.63 -5.08 5.67
CA LEU A 85 -0.60 -6.00 5.17
C LEU A 85 0.05 -6.80 6.31
N ALA A 86 0.45 -6.15 7.39
CA ALA A 86 1.04 -6.81 8.55
C ALA A 86 0.07 -7.83 9.17
N LYS A 87 -1.21 -7.48 9.28
CA LYS A 87 -2.27 -8.36 9.81
C LYS A 87 -2.54 -9.55 8.88
N ALA A 88 -2.56 -9.34 7.57
CA ALA A 88 -2.77 -10.40 6.58
C ALA A 88 -1.59 -11.38 6.52
N VAL A 89 -0.35 -10.89 6.66
CA VAL A 89 0.86 -11.73 6.76
C VAL A 89 0.88 -12.57 8.05
N GLY A 90 0.31 -12.08 9.13
CA GLY A 90 0.21 -12.78 10.41
C GLY A 90 1.57 -13.00 11.08
N ASP A 91 1.81 -14.22 11.55
CA ASP A 91 3.01 -14.59 12.31
C ASP A 91 4.28 -14.79 11.45
N ARG A 92 4.17 -14.54 10.16
CA ARG A 92 5.25 -14.65 9.16
C ARG A 92 5.86 -16.05 8.99
N ARG A 93 5.21 -17.09 9.49
CA ARG A 93 5.67 -18.46 9.27
C ARG A 93 5.40 -18.90 7.83
N GLY A 94 6.38 -19.54 7.22
CA GLY A 94 6.25 -20.09 5.87
C GLY A 94 6.24 -19.09 4.75
N ILE A 95 6.45 -17.78 5.01
CA ILE A 95 6.58 -16.76 3.97
C ILE A 95 7.99 -16.71 3.41
N LEU A 96 8.13 -16.25 2.17
CA LEU A 96 9.40 -15.72 1.66
C LEU A 96 9.60 -14.34 2.28
N ARG A 97 10.50 -14.24 3.27
CA ARG A 97 10.63 -13.08 4.14
C ARG A 97 10.98 -11.79 3.40
N TYR A 98 11.84 -11.86 2.40
CA TYR A 98 12.29 -10.69 1.65
C TYR A 98 12.23 -10.93 0.15
N GLY A 99 12.08 -9.83 -0.59
CA GLY A 99 12.10 -9.83 -2.04
C GLY A 99 12.54 -8.49 -2.59
N HIS A 100 12.85 -8.48 -3.87
CA HIS A 100 13.24 -7.25 -4.57
C HIS A 100 12.74 -7.25 -6.00
N ALA A 101 12.65 -6.06 -6.57
CA ALA A 101 12.36 -5.86 -7.98
C ALA A 101 13.16 -4.69 -8.52
N TYR A 102 13.52 -4.79 -9.80
CA TYR A 102 14.04 -3.71 -10.63
C TYR A 102 13.04 -3.47 -11.75
N VAL A 103 12.50 -2.27 -11.82
CA VAL A 103 11.47 -1.93 -12.80
C VAL A 103 11.95 -0.74 -13.63
N PRO A 104 12.23 -0.94 -14.92
CA PRO A 104 12.59 0.14 -15.83
C PRO A 104 11.34 0.81 -16.42
N LEU A 105 11.43 2.11 -16.64
CA LEU A 105 10.50 2.87 -17.48
C LEU A 105 11.28 3.96 -18.19
N ASP A 106 11.42 3.85 -19.50
CA ASP A 106 12.28 4.70 -20.32
C ASP A 106 13.70 4.80 -19.72
N GLU A 107 14.16 6.02 -19.39
CA GLU A 107 15.45 6.27 -18.75
C GLU A 107 15.46 6.05 -17.23
N ALA A 108 14.29 5.84 -16.62
CA ALA A 108 14.18 5.64 -15.18
C ALA A 108 14.35 4.16 -14.79
N LEU A 109 14.99 3.93 -13.66
CA LEU A 109 15.11 2.60 -13.04
C LEU A 109 14.71 2.70 -11.57
N SER A 110 13.63 2.01 -11.21
CA SER A 110 13.21 1.83 -9.82
C SER A 110 13.77 0.53 -9.26
N ARG A 111 14.33 0.59 -8.05
CA ARG A 111 14.77 -0.58 -7.27
C ARG A 111 14.03 -0.56 -5.94
N VAL A 112 13.31 -1.61 -5.66
CA VAL A 112 12.58 -1.78 -4.39
C VAL A 112 12.99 -3.09 -3.74
N VAL A 113 13.26 -3.04 -2.43
CA VAL A 113 13.53 -4.22 -1.60
C VAL A 113 12.59 -4.16 -0.41
N VAL A 114 11.89 -5.26 -0.13
CA VAL A 114 10.99 -5.38 1.02
C VAL A 114 11.44 -6.53 1.89
N ASP A 115 11.55 -6.30 3.21
CA ASP A 115 11.87 -7.33 4.22
C ASP A 115 10.83 -7.32 5.35
N PHE A 116 10.05 -8.38 5.46
CA PHE A 116 9.11 -8.58 6.56
C PHE A 116 9.82 -9.03 7.86
N SER A 117 10.88 -8.33 8.24
CA SER A 117 11.70 -8.63 9.42
C SER A 117 10.95 -8.46 10.76
N GLY A 118 9.86 -7.69 10.76
CA GLY A 118 9.14 -7.29 11.98
C GLY A 118 9.78 -6.12 12.74
N ARG A 119 10.83 -5.53 12.18
CA ARG A 119 11.45 -4.28 12.66
C ARG A 119 11.23 -3.19 11.63
N PRO A 120 10.56 -2.05 11.98
CA PRO A 120 10.36 -0.97 11.03
C PRO A 120 11.69 -0.35 10.63
N SER A 121 11.89 -0.17 9.33
CA SER A 121 13.05 0.50 8.74
C SER A 121 12.67 1.02 7.38
N LEU A 122 13.13 2.22 7.04
CA LEU A 122 12.99 2.79 5.71
C LEU A 122 14.35 3.32 5.26
N HIS A 123 14.81 2.84 4.11
CA HIS A 123 15.87 3.47 3.33
C HIS A 123 15.25 4.01 2.05
N TYR A 124 15.33 5.33 1.86
CA TYR A 124 14.70 6.02 0.76
C TYR A 124 15.72 6.91 0.07
N ASP A 125 16.01 6.61 -1.18
CA ASP A 125 16.97 7.34 -2.02
C ASP A 125 16.33 7.61 -3.38
N VAL A 126 15.50 8.65 -3.41
CA VAL A 126 14.82 9.10 -4.63
C VAL A 126 15.05 10.59 -4.80
N PRO A 127 15.88 11.01 -5.77
CA PRO A 127 16.20 12.41 -5.99
C PRO A 127 15.04 13.11 -6.72
N PHE A 128 13.99 13.46 -6.00
CA PHE A 128 12.93 14.28 -6.59
C PHE A 128 13.44 15.66 -6.94
N THR A 129 13.22 16.07 -8.18
CA THR A 129 13.57 17.40 -8.69
C THR A 129 12.39 18.37 -8.61
N ARG A 130 11.21 17.88 -8.19
CA ARG A 130 9.97 18.66 -8.09
C ARG A 130 9.34 18.45 -6.72
N ALA A 131 8.62 19.45 -6.23
CA ALA A 131 7.91 19.38 -4.95
C ALA A 131 6.61 18.55 -5.03
N SER A 132 6.09 18.29 -6.23
CA SER A 132 4.86 17.52 -6.43
C SER A 132 4.88 16.73 -7.73
N VAL A 133 4.09 15.66 -7.77
CA VAL A 133 3.76 14.89 -8.97
C VAL A 133 2.23 14.89 -9.10
N GLY A 134 1.71 15.52 -10.17
CA GLY A 134 0.30 15.84 -10.23
C GLY A 134 -0.11 16.70 -9.02
N ASP A 135 -1.18 16.32 -8.37
CA ASP A 135 -1.70 16.97 -7.16
C ASP A 135 -1.10 16.42 -5.86
N LEU A 136 -0.20 15.41 -5.94
CA LEU A 136 0.45 14.85 -4.76
C LEU A 136 1.74 15.60 -4.43
N SER A 137 1.80 16.14 -3.21
CA SER A 137 3.02 16.72 -2.65
C SER A 137 4.03 15.61 -2.29
N LEU A 138 5.30 15.84 -2.60
CA LEU A 138 6.43 14.97 -2.26
C LEU A 138 7.25 15.52 -1.09
N ILE A 139 6.87 16.68 -0.57
CA ILE A 139 7.61 17.41 0.46
C ILE A 139 7.64 16.67 1.81
N HIS A 140 6.61 15.89 2.09
CA HIS A 140 6.44 15.23 3.38
C HIS A 140 6.92 13.77 3.40
N ILE A 141 7.63 13.34 2.38
CA ILE A 141 8.30 12.05 2.38
C ILE A 141 9.68 12.20 3.06
#